data_966f834bc021eace734995e3e6795617
#
_entry.id   966f834bc021eace734995e3e6795617
#
_cell.length_a   1.000
_cell.length_b   1.000
_cell.length_c   1.000
_cell.angle_alpha   90.00
_cell.angle_beta   90.00
_cell.angle_gamma   90.00
#
_symmetry.space_group_name_H-M   'P 1'
#
loop_
_entity.id
_entity.type
_entity.pdbx_description
1 polymer ?
#
loop_
_entity_poly.entity_id
_entity_poly.type
_entity_poly.pdbx_seq_one_letter_code
_entity_poly.pdbx_strand_id
1 'polypeptide(L)'
;ITFNQKDADVAGPHMVMSAFARNAFDPMDFTPVSLYKIPGKERRTSPAFEIATSVIFLSGIQHFVEGPEGMATVEPEVKKFMQQVPVTWDETIFLDGYPGKSYTVARRSGKKWYVAGVNADSTELALQLDFPFVREAQKGQLFTMDNGVLKAKEYVSALRKGHNHFFLKPNDGFVLVFEE
;
A
#
# COMPACT_ATOMS: atom_id res chain seq x y z
N ILE A 1 -0.83 8.46 -16.08
CA ILE A 1 -2.25 8.31 -15.66
C ILE A 1 -3.05 8.07 -16.91
N THR A 2 -3.61 6.89 -17.04
CA THR A 2 -4.47 6.57 -18.17
C THR A 2 -5.92 6.80 -17.78
N PHE A 3 -6.62 7.57 -18.59
CA PHE A 3 -8.06 7.81 -18.42
C PHE A 3 -8.91 6.82 -19.21
N ASN A 4 -8.28 5.74 -19.72
CA ASN A 4 -8.95 4.69 -20.47
C ASN A 4 -9.41 3.59 -19.50
N GLN A 5 -10.67 3.14 -19.62
CA GLN A 5 -11.21 2.07 -18.77
C GLN A 5 -10.44 0.75 -18.91
N LYS A 6 -9.98 0.40 -20.13
CA LYS A 6 -9.19 -0.82 -20.35
C LYS A 6 -7.89 -0.83 -19.54
N ASP A 7 -7.24 0.32 -19.42
CA ASP A 7 -6.01 0.43 -18.63
C ASP A 7 -6.31 0.37 -17.12
N ALA A 8 -7.43 0.96 -16.69
CA ALA A 8 -7.89 0.85 -15.30
C ALA A 8 -8.22 -0.61 -14.92
N ASP A 9 -8.78 -1.39 -15.85
CA ASP A 9 -9.14 -2.80 -15.62
C ASP A 9 -7.93 -3.71 -15.38
N VAL A 10 -6.75 -3.36 -15.91
CA VAL A 10 -5.50 -4.12 -15.74
C VAL A 10 -4.49 -3.44 -14.83
N ALA A 11 -4.85 -2.32 -14.21
CA ALA A 11 -3.91 -1.50 -13.43
C ALA A 11 -3.28 -2.27 -12.27
N GLY A 12 -4.04 -3.04 -11.51
CA GLY A 12 -3.54 -3.81 -10.36
C GLY A 12 -2.42 -4.79 -10.76
N PRO A 13 -2.67 -5.77 -11.63
CA PRO A 13 -1.63 -6.69 -12.11
C PRO A 13 -0.43 -5.99 -12.75
N HIS A 14 -0.66 -4.90 -13.49
CA HIS A 14 0.41 -4.13 -14.11
C HIS A 14 1.29 -3.43 -13.05
N MET A 15 0.70 -2.83 -12.02
CA MET A 15 1.44 -2.21 -10.93
C MET A 15 2.28 -3.25 -10.17
N VAL A 16 1.71 -4.41 -9.85
CA VAL A 16 2.45 -5.50 -9.20
C VAL A 16 3.60 -6.00 -10.09
N MET A 17 3.36 -6.19 -11.39
CA MET A 17 4.43 -6.56 -12.33
C MET A 17 5.54 -5.50 -12.36
N SER A 18 5.19 -4.23 -12.34
CA SER A 18 6.17 -3.13 -12.35
C SER A 18 7.05 -3.11 -11.11
N ALA A 19 6.52 -3.50 -9.93
CA ALA A 19 7.32 -3.62 -8.72
C ALA A 19 8.42 -4.68 -8.83
N PHE A 20 8.15 -5.80 -9.51
CA PHE A 20 9.15 -6.86 -9.73
C PHE A 20 10.11 -6.59 -10.89
N ALA A 21 9.70 -5.80 -11.87
CA ALA A 21 10.49 -5.54 -13.08
C ALA A 21 11.09 -4.13 -13.08
N ARG A 22 10.35 -3.15 -13.56
CA ARG A 22 10.84 -1.79 -13.79
C ARG A 22 11.37 -1.12 -12.52
N ASN A 23 10.64 -1.22 -11.41
CA ASN A 23 10.98 -0.55 -10.15
C ASN A 23 11.94 -1.35 -9.25
N ALA A 24 12.27 -2.59 -9.63
CA ALA A 24 13.30 -3.37 -8.97
C ALA A 24 14.72 -2.88 -9.28
N PHE A 25 14.91 -2.19 -10.40
CA PHE A 25 16.23 -1.72 -10.86
C PHE A 25 16.47 -0.26 -10.54
N ASP A 26 15.45 0.60 -10.77
CA ASP A 26 15.58 2.04 -10.59
C ASP A 26 14.29 2.68 -10.09
N PRO A 27 14.38 3.84 -9.43
CA PRO A 27 13.21 4.67 -9.18
C PRO A 27 12.45 4.97 -10.48
N MET A 28 11.16 5.10 -10.37
CA MET A 28 10.30 5.46 -11.50
C MET A 28 9.40 6.62 -11.12
N ASP A 29 9.03 7.43 -12.12
CA ASP A 29 7.98 8.40 -11.95
C ASP A 29 6.66 7.69 -11.71
N PHE A 30 6.03 7.97 -10.59
CA PHE A 30 4.80 7.33 -10.18
C PHE A 30 3.89 8.27 -9.42
N THR A 31 2.62 8.24 -9.77
CA THR A 31 1.58 9.03 -9.13
C THR A 31 0.48 8.09 -8.62
N PRO A 32 0.36 7.91 -7.28
CA PRO A 32 -0.78 7.20 -6.70
C PRO A 32 -2.09 7.85 -7.12
N VAL A 33 -3.06 7.03 -7.51
CA VAL A 33 -4.35 7.53 -8.01
C VAL A 33 -5.26 7.97 -6.85
N SER A 34 -6.26 8.76 -7.15
CA SER A 34 -7.17 9.32 -6.16
C SER A 34 -7.88 8.26 -5.33
N LEU A 35 -8.15 8.58 -4.07
CA LEU A 35 -8.79 7.68 -3.11
C LEU A 35 -10.32 7.64 -3.25
N TYR A 36 -10.92 8.62 -3.92
CA TYR A 36 -12.36 8.67 -4.18
C TYR A 36 -12.72 8.23 -5.61
N LYS A 37 -14.01 8.06 -5.85
CA LYS A 37 -14.53 7.68 -7.17
C LYS A 37 -14.44 8.87 -8.15
N ILE A 38 -13.71 8.68 -9.24
CA ILE A 38 -13.68 9.65 -10.35
C ILE A 38 -14.95 9.45 -11.18
N PRO A 39 -15.77 10.50 -11.41
CA PRO A 39 -16.95 10.39 -12.24
C PRO A 39 -16.64 9.82 -13.63
N GLY A 40 -17.44 8.86 -14.09
CA GLY A 40 -17.31 8.24 -15.41
C GLY A 40 -16.13 7.27 -15.57
N LYS A 41 -15.44 6.93 -14.45
CA LYS A 41 -14.37 5.93 -14.43
C LYS A 41 -14.58 4.96 -13.26
N GLU A 42 -14.32 3.70 -13.51
CA GLU A 42 -14.38 2.66 -12.49
C GLU A 42 -12.98 2.15 -12.20
N ARG A 43 -12.38 2.63 -11.10
CA ARG A 43 -11.13 2.08 -10.60
C ARG A 43 -11.39 0.69 -10.02
N ARG A 44 -10.56 -0.29 -10.35
CA ARG A 44 -10.66 -1.65 -9.80
C ARG A 44 -9.96 -1.80 -8.47
N THR A 45 -8.86 -1.08 -8.27
CA THR A 45 -8.10 -1.10 -7.02
C THR A 45 -8.82 -0.36 -5.90
N SER A 46 -8.66 -0.82 -4.66
CA SER A 46 -9.19 -0.14 -3.48
C SER A 46 -8.35 1.11 -3.13
N PRO A 47 -8.90 2.06 -2.35
CA PRO A 47 -8.10 3.13 -1.76
C PRO A 47 -6.90 2.64 -0.94
N ALA A 48 -7.02 1.50 -0.24
CA ALA A 48 -5.90 0.92 0.51
C ALA A 48 -4.81 0.38 -0.42
N PHE A 49 -5.19 -0.21 -1.58
CA PHE A 49 -4.23 -0.58 -2.63
C PHE A 49 -3.46 0.65 -3.12
N GLU A 50 -4.16 1.74 -3.41
CA GLU A 50 -3.56 2.97 -3.93
C GLU A 50 -2.55 3.59 -2.95
N ILE A 51 -2.88 3.71 -1.67
CA ILE A 51 -1.90 4.24 -0.70
C ILE A 51 -0.73 3.29 -0.46
N ALA A 52 -0.94 1.98 -0.58
CA ALA A 52 0.14 1.00 -0.44
C ALA A 52 1.20 1.19 -1.54
N THR A 53 0.81 1.61 -2.73
CA THR A 53 1.75 1.87 -3.82
C THR A 53 2.76 2.97 -3.51
N SER A 54 2.41 3.94 -2.63
CA SER A 54 3.33 4.99 -2.18
C SER A 54 4.50 4.46 -1.34
N VAL A 55 4.34 3.28 -0.75
CA VAL A 55 5.41 2.56 -0.04
C VAL A 55 6.08 1.54 -0.95
N ILE A 56 5.31 0.85 -1.80
CA ILE A 56 5.81 -0.21 -2.69
C ILE A 56 6.77 0.35 -3.73
N PHE A 57 6.41 1.47 -4.37
CA PHE A 57 7.23 2.01 -5.44
C PHE A 57 8.35 2.93 -4.93
N LEU A 58 9.52 2.77 -5.51
CA LEU A 58 10.61 3.74 -5.39
C LEU A 58 10.34 4.89 -6.36
N SER A 59 10.04 6.05 -5.82
CA SER A 59 9.83 7.28 -6.58
C SER A 59 10.36 8.45 -5.78
N GLY A 60 11.29 9.21 -6.35
CA GLY A 60 11.86 10.38 -5.67
C GLY A 60 10.88 11.54 -5.52
N ILE A 61 9.80 11.52 -6.29
CA ILE A 61 8.71 12.51 -6.23
C ILE A 61 7.39 11.74 -6.28
N GLN A 62 6.54 11.95 -5.28
CA GLN A 62 5.21 11.34 -5.23
C GLN A 62 4.14 12.44 -5.22
N HIS A 63 3.19 12.35 -6.15
CA HIS A 63 2.03 13.21 -6.23
C HIS A 63 0.76 12.39 -6.13
N PHE A 64 0.03 12.51 -5.04
CA PHE A 64 -1.30 11.91 -4.96
C PHE A 64 -2.27 12.70 -5.84
N VAL A 65 -2.90 12.03 -6.81
CA VAL A 65 -3.96 12.62 -7.63
C VAL A 65 -5.25 12.62 -6.82
N GLU A 66 -5.47 13.70 -6.08
CA GLU A 66 -6.67 13.88 -5.27
C GLU A 66 -7.21 15.30 -5.40
N GLY A 67 -8.53 15.41 -5.65
CA GLY A 67 -9.20 16.70 -5.70
C GLY A 67 -9.63 17.19 -4.31
N PRO A 68 -9.96 18.50 -4.17
CA PRO A 68 -10.42 19.06 -2.90
C PRO A 68 -11.63 18.33 -2.32
N GLU A 69 -12.59 17.95 -3.15
CA GLU A 69 -13.80 17.22 -2.75
C GLU A 69 -13.47 15.82 -2.25
N GLY A 70 -12.59 15.11 -2.95
CA GLY A 70 -12.13 13.79 -2.52
C GLY A 70 -11.33 13.87 -1.23
N MET A 71 -10.40 14.82 -1.15
CA MET A 71 -9.61 15.03 0.06
C MET A 71 -10.47 15.43 1.27
N ALA A 72 -11.60 16.10 1.09
CA ALA A 72 -12.52 16.42 2.17
C ALA A 72 -13.11 15.18 2.85
N THR A 73 -13.23 14.05 2.12
CA THR A 73 -13.80 12.78 2.62
C THR A 73 -12.78 11.85 3.27
N VAL A 74 -11.47 12.12 3.10
CA VAL A 74 -10.40 11.27 3.62
C VAL A 74 -10.22 11.51 5.13
N GLU A 75 -10.06 10.44 5.91
CA GLU A 75 -9.83 10.52 7.36
C GLU A 75 -8.54 11.30 7.70
N PRO A 76 -8.50 12.03 8.84
CA PRO A 76 -7.35 12.84 9.24
C PRO A 76 -6.04 12.04 9.31
N GLU A 77 -6.08 10.82 9.84
CA GLU A 77 -4.92 9.94 9.97
C GLU A 77 -4.38 9.49 8.60
N VAL A 78 -5.27 9.24 7.65
CA VAL A 78 -4.88 8.92 6.26
C VAL A 78 -4.24 10.12 5.59
N LYS A 79 -4.80 11.33 5.78
CA LYS A 79 -4.18 12.58 5.29
C LYS A 79 -2.79 12.78 5.88
N LYS A 80 -2.65 12.54 7.19
CA LYS A 80 -1.36 12.63 7.87
C LYS A 80 -0.35 11.64 7.29
N PHE A 81 -0.77 10.39 7.02
CA PHE A 81 0.08 9.41 6.35
C PHE A 81 0.52 9.93 4.97
N MET A 82 -0.41 10.39 4.12
CA MET A 82 -0.10 10.90 2.78
C MET A 82 0.88 12.08 2.80
N GLN A 83 0.85 12.92 3.83
CA GLN A 83 1.77 14.04 4.03
C GLN A 83 3.15 13.61 4.55
N GLN A 84 3.25 12.46 5.18
CA GLN A 84 4.45 12.01 5.90
C GLN A 84 5.13 10.79 5.29
N VAL A 85 4.50 10.11 4.34
CA VAL A 85 5.10 8.95 3.68
C VAL A 85 6.41 9.36 3.01
N PRO A 86 7.54 8.68 3.30
CA PRO A 86 8.83 9.02 2.74
C PRO A 86 8.90 8.72 1.24
N VAL A 87 9.76 9.45 0.53
CA VAL A 87 10.13 9.18 -0.87
C VAL A 87 11.49 8.48 -0.98
N THR A 88 12.25 8.43 0.12
CA THR A 88 13.55 7.77 0.21
C THR A 88 13.56 6.80 1.39
N TRP A 89 14.27 5.70 1.23
CA TRP A 89 14.25 4.59 2.17
C TRP A 89 15.68 4.19 2.55
N ASP A 90 15.92 3.97 3.85
CA ASP A 90 17.21 3.50 4.37
C ASP A 90 17.40 2.00 4.17
N GLU A 91 16.30 1.25 4.19
CA GLU A 91 16.29 -0.20 4.08
C GLU A 91 15.01 -0.71 3.40
N THR A 92 15.13 -1.81 2.66
CA THR A 92 14.01 -2.48 2.00
C THR A 92 14.12 -3.98 2.20
N ILE A 93 13.06 -4.62 2.66
CA ILE A 93 12.96 -6.07 2.86
C ILE A 93 11.74 -6.56 2.09
N PHE A 94 11.97 -7.42 1.08
CA PHE A 94 10.88 -8.14 0.42
C PHE A 94 10.34 -9.20 1.39
N LEU A 95 9.03 -9.22 1.59
CA LEU A 95 8.37 -10.14 2.55
C LEU A 95 7.63 -11.27 1.84
N ASP A 96 6.85 -10.97 0.83
CA ASP A 96 6.04 -11.94 0.09
C ASP A 96 5.60 -11.37 -1.27
N GLY A 97 5.26 -12.23 -2.21
CA GLY A 97 4.64 -11.79 -3.46
C GLY A 97 4.93 -12.69 -4.65
N TYR A 98 4.13 -12.49 -5.71
CA TYR A 98 4.27 -13.16 -6.99
C TYR A 98 3.98 -12.16 -8.13
N PRO A 99 4.82 -12.11 -9.19
CA PRO A 99 4.66 -11.16 -10.28
C PRO A 99 3.25 -11.16 -10.88
N GLY A 100 2.65 -9.98 -10.99
CA GLY A 100 1.30 -9.78 -11.50
C GLY A 100 0.16 -10.16 -10.55
N LYS A 101 0.45 -10.75 -9.37
CA LYS A 101 -0.56 -11.19 -8.42
C LYS A 101 -0.53 -10.43 -7.09
N SER A 102 0.61 -10.40 -6.43
CA SER A 102 0.74 -9.76 -5.12
C SER A 102 2.15 -9.24 -4.89
N TYR A 103 2.28 -8.25 -4.00
CA TYR A 103 3.57 -7.74 -3.58
C TYR A 103 3.47 -7.23 -2.15
N THR A 104 4.40 -7.66 -1.29
CA THR A 104 4.48 -7.21 0.10
C THR A 104 5.93 -6.88 0.45
N VAL A 105 6.14 -5.68 0.96
CA VAL A 105 7.46 -5.13 1.27
C VAL A 105 7.45 -4.41 2.60
N ALA A 106 8.56 -4.45 3.32
CA ALA A 106 8.84 -3.58 4.45
C ALA A 106 9.94 -2.60 4.06
N ARG A 107 9.78 -1.33 4.43
CA ARG A 107 10.75 -0.26 4.18
C ARG A 107 10.96 0.57 5.43
N ARG A 108 12.21 0.94 5.70
CA ARG A 108 12.57 1.80 6.82
C ARG A 108 12.94 3.20 6.34
N SER A 109 12.47 4.20 7.08
CA SER A 109 12.95 5.58 6.97
C SER A 109 13.11 6.16 8.38
N GLY A 110 14.35 6.45 8.77
CA GLY A 110 14.70 6.86 10.13
C GLY A 110 14.30 5.77 11.14
N LYS A 111 13.44 6.14 12.09
CA LYS A 111 12.91 5.26 13.14
C LYS A 111 11.58 4.58 12.79
N LYS A 112 11.10 4.73 11.57
CA LYS A 112 9.79 4.17 11.17
C LYS A 112 9.96 3.06 10.16
N TRP A 113 9.22 1.98 10.40
CA TRP A 113 9.01 0.90 9.45
C TRP A 113 7.64 1.00 8.82
N TYR A 114 7.60 0.86 7.52
CA TYR A 114 6.41 0.87 6.69
C TYR A 114 6.29 -0.50 6.03
N VAL A 115 5.26 -1.27 6.37
CA VAL A 115 4.94 -2.52 5.69
C VAL A 115 3.76 -2.26 4.77
N ALA A 116 3.89 -2.58 3.49
CA ALA A 116 2.81 -2.43 2.53
C ALA A 116 2.62 -3.71 1.73
N GLY A 117 1.37 -4.11 1.57
CA GLY A 117 1.00 -5.27 0.79
C GLY A 117 -0.20 -4.99 -0.10
N VAL A 118 -0.19 -5.58 -1.29
CA VAL A 118 -1.28 -5.49 -2.27
C VAL A 118 -1.61 -6.86 -2.85
N ASN A 119 -2.88 -7.08 -3.11
CA ASN A 119 -3.41 -8.23 -3.84
C ASN A 119 -4.03 -7.75 -5.16
N ALA A 120 -3.43 -8.09 -6.28
CA ALA A 120 -3.94 -7.79 -7.61
C ALA A 120 -4.56 -9.04 -8.29
N ASP A 121 -4.61 -10.18 -7.60
CA ASP A 121 -5.26 -11.38 -8.10
C ASP A 121 -6.80 -11.25 -7.99
N SER A 122 -7.51 -12.10 -8.73
CA SER A 122 -8.98 -12.22 -8.70
C SER A 122 -9.51 -12.98 -7.50
N THR A 123 -8.63 -13.60 -6.70
CA THR A 123 -8.95 -14.38 -5.50
C THR A 123 -8.48 -13.68 -4.23
N GLU A 124 -9.05 -14.03 -3.09
CA GLU A 124 -8.57 -13.56 -1.79
C GLU A 124 -7.15 -14.07 -1.53
N LEU A 125 -6.34 -13.23 -0.89
CA LEU A 125 -4.97 -13.53 -0.48
C LEU A 125 -4.89 -13.56 1.04
N ALA A 126 -4.45 -14.70 1.58
CA ALA A 126 -4.08 -14.84 2.98
C ALA A 126 -2.56 -14.73 3.11
N LEU A 127 -2.09 -13.73 3.84
CA LEU A 127 -0.68 -13.50 4.13
C LEU A 127 -0.39 -13.87 5.57
N GLN A 128 0.72 -14.59 5.75
CA GLN A 128 1.30 -14.88 7.07
C GLN A 128 2.70 -14.27 7.08
N LEU A 129 2.87 -13.16 7.79
CA LEU A 129 4.08 -12.35 7.74
C LEU A 129 4.88 -12.41 9.03
N ASP A 130 6.20 -12.39 8.89
CA ASP A 130 7.14 -12.18 9.99
C ASP A 130 7.76 -10.78 9.86
N PHE A 131 7.85 -10.08 10.98
CA PHE A 131 8.45 -8.75 11.07
C PHE A 131 9.68 -8.78 11.99
N PRO A 132 10.85 -9.26 11.50
CA PRO A 132 12.04 -9.43 12.33
C PRO A 132 12.63 -8.11 12.86
N PHE A 133 12.18 -7.00 12.29
CA PHE A 133 12.57 -5.63 12.64
C PHE A 133 11.63 -4.96 13.65
N VAL A 134 10.55 -5.62 14.05
CA VAL A 134 9.54 -5.11 15.00
C VAL A 134 9.63 -5.91 16.30
N ARG A 135 9.52 -5.22 17.43
CA ARG A 135 9.44 -5.88 18.75
C ARG A 135 8.12 -6.61 18.90
N GLU A 136 8.12 -7.64 19.71
CA GLU A 136 6.89 -8.34 20.09
C GLU A 136 5.91 -7.38 20.77
N ALA A 137 4.63 -7.51 20.43
CA ALA A 137 3.54 -6.65 20.92
C ALA A 137 3.76 -5.15 20.66
N GLN A 138 4.57 -4.78 19.67
CA GLN A 138 4.75 -3.37 19.29
C GLN A 138 3.48 -2.83 18.65
N LYS A 139 3.07 -1.66 19.13
CA LYS A 139 1.95 -0.93 18.53
C LYS A 139 2.36 -0.27 17.22
N GLY A 140 1.44 -0.32 16.26
CA GLY A 140 1.55 0.33 14.96
C GLY A 140 0.20 0.87 14.52
N GLN A 141 0.21 1.54 13.38
CA GLN A 141 -0.98 2.07 12.73
C GLN A 141 -1.23 1.34 11.41
N LEU A 142 -2.37 0.66 11.31
CA LEU A 142 -2.80 -0.07 10.13
C LEU A 142 -3.80 0.74 9.31
N PHE A 143 -3.49 0.96 8.05
CA PHE A 143 -4.37 1.55 7.04
C PHE A 143 -4.92 0.44 6.16
N THR A 144 -6.22 0.25 6.18
CA THR A 144 -6.91 -0.85 5.48
C THR A 144 -8.34 -0.47 5.14
N MET A 145 -8.98 -1.23 4.26
CA MET A 145 -10.40 -1.05 3.98
C MET A 145 -11.27 -1.58 5.13
N ASP A 146 -12.25 -0.79 5.54
CA ASP A 146 -13.28 -1.17 6.49
C ASP A 146 -14.66 -0.74 5.97
N ASN A 147 -15.54 -1.69 5.68
CA ASN A 147 -16.87 -1.43 5.12
C ASN A 147 -16.84 -0.48 3.90
N GLY A 148 -15.87 -0.67 3.01
CA GLY A 148 -15.72 0.11 1.79
C GLY A 148 -15.06 1.48 1.96
N VAL A 149 -14.60 1.82 3.16
CA VAL A 149 -13.90 3.08 3.48
C VAL A 149 -12.48 2.77 3.92
N LEU A 150 -11.52 3.57 3.45
CA LEU A 150 -10.13 3.51 3.93
C LEU A 150 -10.05 4.10 5.33
N LYS A 151 -9.55 3.32 6.28
CA LYS A 151 -9.45 3.69 7.70
C LYS A 151 -8.08 3.41 8.28
N ALA A 152 -7.73 4.19 9.29
CA ALA A 152 -6.61 3.95 10.17
C ALA A 152 -7.08 3.26 11.45
N LYS A 153 -6.40 2.17 11.84
CA LYS A 153 -6.68 1.38 13.05
C LYS A 153 -5.41 1.14 13.84
N GLU A 154 -5.51 1.01 15.17
CA GLU A 154 -4.39 0.49 15.95
C GLU A 154 -4.13 -0.97 15.58
N TYR A 155 -2.88 -1.31 15.46
CA TYR A 155 -2.40 -2.68 15.23
C TYR A 155 -1.37 -3.03 16.29
N VAL A 156 -1.35 -4.29 16.71
CA VAL A 156 -0.35 -4.82 17.63
C VAL A 156 0.33 -6.01 16.97
N SER A 157 1.66 -5.95 16.82
CA SER A 157 2.43 -7.05 16.24
C SER A 157 2.30 -8.32 17.06
N ALA A 158 2.29 -9.47 16.41
CA ALA A 158 2.18 -10.76 17.07
C ALA A 158 3.38 -11.03 17.99
N LEU A 159 3.12 -11.78 19.07
CA LEU A 159 4.14 -12.25 20.02
C LEU A 159 5.05 -13.35 19.46
N ARG A 160 4.72 -13.92 18.32
CA ARG A 160 5.47 -15.00 17.69
C ARG A 160 5.73 -14.71 16.22
N LYS A 161 6.87 -15.14 15.73
CA LYS A 161 7.23 -15.08 14.32
C LYS A 161 6.17 -15.72 13.43
N GLY A 162 5.88 -15.12 12.28
CA GLY A 162 4.94 -15.63 11.30
C GLY A 162 3.47 -15.63 11.74
N HIS A 163 3.12 -14.93 12.81
CA HIS A 163 1.74 -14.87 13.31
C HIS A 163 1.01 -13.56 12.99
N ASN A 164 1.60 -12.70 12.14
CA ASN A 164 0.90 -11.52 11.65
C ASN A 164 0.11 -11.93 10.40
N HIS A 165 -1.20 -12.02 10.54
CA HIS A 165 -2.09 -12.48 9.47
C HIS A 165 -2.84 -11.31 8.85
N PHE A 166 -2.84 -11.26 7.51
CA PHE A 166 -3.62 -10.29 6.73
C PHE A 166 -4.44 -11.03 5.69
N PHE A 167 -5.68 -10.58 5.50
CA PHE A 167 -6.58 -11.09 4.49
C PHE A 167 -6.95 -9.95 3.54
N LEU A 168 -6.55 -10.07 2.29
CA LEU A 168 -6.78 -9.08 1.26
C LEU A 168 -7.77 -9.61 0.23
N LYS A 169 -8.83 -8.85 0.01
CA LYS A 169 -9.75 -9.09 -1.10
C LYS A 169 -9.07 -8.86 -2.44
N PRO A 170 -9.66 -9.30 -3.56
CA PRO A 170 -9.17 -8.92 -4.88
C PRO A 170 -9.03 -7.40 -5.02
N ASN A 171 -7.91 -6.97 -5.59
CA ASN A 171 -7.55 -5.57 -5.81
C ASN A 171 -7.51 -4.70 -4.53
N ASP A 172 -7.20 -5.32 -3.39
CA ASP A 172 -7.10 -4.64 -2.11
C ASP A 172 -5.65 -4.60 -1.60
N GLY A 173 -5.41 -3.79 -0.55
CA GLY A 173 -4.10 -3.63 0.04
C GLY A 173 -4.14 -3.13 1.48
N PHE A 174 -2.96 -2.96 2.05
CA PHE A 174 -2.78 -2.35 3.37
C PHE A 174 -1.46 -1.62 3.47
N VAL A 175 -1.39 -0.69 4.41
CA VAL A 175 -0.13 -0.13 4.92
C VAL A 175 -0.14 -0.26 6.44
N LEU A 176 0.99 -0.68 7.00
CA LEU A 176 1.19 -0.76 8.44
C LEU A 176 2.45 0.02 8.80
N VAL A 177 2.34 0.94 9.74
CA VAL A 177 3.45 1.80 10.17
C VAL A 177 3.77 1.52 11.63
N PHE A 178 5.04 1.19 11.90
CA PHE A 178 5.60 1.08 13.25
C PHE A 178 6.60 2.21 13.49
N GLU A 179 6.63 2.73 14.71
CA GLU A 179 7.65 3.68 15.15
C GLU A 179 8.45 3.03 16.30
N GLU A 180 9.80 3.06 16.19
CA GLU A 180 10.73 2.54 17.20
C GLU A 180 10.75 3.40 18.47
#